data_2186c6a1d96c496fb0cc3d8a5ad0ac15
#
_entry.id   2186c6a1d96c496fb0cc3d8a5ad0ac15
#
_cell.length_a   1.000
_cell.length_b   1.000
_cell.length_c   1.000
_cell.angle_alpha   90.00
_cell.angle_beta   90.00
_cell.angle_gamma   90.00
#
_symmetry.space_group_name_H-M   'P 1'
#
loop_
_entity.id
_entity.type
_entity.pdbx_description
1 polymer ?
#
loop_
_entity_poly.entity_id
_entity_poly.type
_entity_poly.pdbx_seq_one_letter_code
_entity_poly.pdbx_strand_id
1 'polypeptide(L)'
;MVMVAHAEIKNLAFMYDDEKVQALTGVSLAVSQGEFIVLAGGSGCGKTTLLKHFKKELLPIGKRTGSMYYNGTSLLEMPDLLSAQEVGMVFQNPENQLVMDTVIQELAFSLENVGLETNIIQKRIAELISFLGFQDLLHQSVHTLSGGQKQLVNLAAVLVLQPKLLLLDEPTAQLDPIAAKDFLGLLKRINEELGITIIMSEHRLDEVMPLATRVVFMNAGEIIYDGIPQQVISKMWTVEEFRPFIPQIPRLFLEWNVEQIPFTVRGAQTQIHSELPIEHEVPVISQTEKKEVILQVKHISFQYEKNSPFILRDLTLSIEQGKWTALVGKNGTGKSTLLTILAGLNKTRRGKVRWNGTEIHKIDSKERFKRIGFVSQHPYYHFTFETVWDEVFERANELYGDIGKEIAEDMLKRFWLHSIRDRHPHDCSGGEQQLIALCTALLSKPNLLLLDEPTKGLDPEKKEKLGVLFQELQKEGTTIVMATHDIEFAAKYVDHCMMLFDGNVIMDDTPKKFFSDNFFYTTSINRFIRKQLPYALTWEDVYKSCPNDILLS
;
A
#
# COMPACT_ATOMS: atom_id res chain seq x y z
N MET A 1 -15.17 -26.96 -30.27
CA MET A 1 -15.95 -25.86 -29.68
C MET A 1 -14.96 -24.76 -29.33
N VAL A 2 -15.00 -23.61 -30.00
CA VAL A 2 -14.17 -22.46 -29.62
C VAL A 2 -14.74 -21.97 -28.29
N MET A 3 -13.99 -22.08 -27.20
CA MET A 3 -14.42 -21.50 -25.93
C MET A 3 -14.50 -19.99 -26.12
N VAL A 4 -15.68 -19.43 -25.94
CA VAL A 4 -15.88 -17.98 -25.93
C VAL A 4 -15.26 -17.45 -24.64
N ALA A 5 -14.39 -16.44 -24.74
CA ALA A 5 -13.84 -15.79 -23.56
C ALA A 5 -14.96 -15.16 -22.72
N HIS A 6 -14.84 -15.24 -21.39
CA HIS A 6 -15.80 -14.64 -20.47
C HIS A 6 -15.80 -13.12 -20.59
N ALA A 7 -14.61 -12.50 -20.65
CA ALA A 7 -14.42 -11.10 -20.98
C ALA A 7 -13.20 -10.95 -21.91
N GLU A 8 -13.24 -10.03 -22.88
CA GLU A 8 -12.19 -9.91 -23.87
C GLU A 8 -11.99 -8.45 -24.29
N ILE A 9 -10.76 -8.02 -24.31
CA ILE A 9 -10.30 -6.75 -24.87
C ILE A 9 -9.40 -7.06 -26.07
N LYS A 10 -9.65 -6.39 -27.22
CA LYS A 10 -8.88 -6.57 -28.45
C LYS A 10 -8.29 -5.25 -28.93
N ASN A 11 -6.95 -5.22 -29.01
CA ASN A 11 -6.17 -4.13 -29.56
C ASN A 11 -6.61 -2.74 -29.04
N LEU A 12 -6.83 -2.64 -27.72
CA LEU A 12 -7.32 -1.43 -27.05
C LEU A 12 -6.18 -0.42 -26.94
N ALA A 13 -6.38 0.76 -27.55
CA ALA A 13 -5.58 1.93 -27.26
C ALA A 13 -6.49 3.03 -26.70
N PHE A 14 -6.01 3.73 -25.65
CA PHE A 14 -6.77 4.78 -24.98
C PHE A 14 -5.89 5.94 -24.54
N MET A 15 -6.40 7.15 -24.71
CA MET A 15 -5.78 8.40 -24.29
C MET A 15 -6.86 9.29 -23.66
N TYR A 16 -6.60 9.81 -22.46
CA TYR A 16 -7.46 10.81 -21.81
C TYR A 16 -7.45 12.12 -22.61
N ASP A 17 -8.56 12.86 -22.60
CA ASP A 17 -8.67 14.10 -23.41
C ASP A 17 -7.67 15.18 -23.01
N ASP A 18 -7.33 15.25 -21.72
CA ASP A 18 -6.40 16.24 -21.17
C ASP A 18 -4.92 15.80 -21.21
N GLU A 19 -4.64 14.60 -21.73
CA GLU A 19 -3.30 14.03 -21.77
C GLU A 19 -2.75 13.92 -23.21
N LYS A 20 -1.43 14.01 -23.31
CA LYS A 20 -0.68 13.86 -24.58
C LYS A 20 -0.13 12.43 -24.76
N VAL A 21 -0.18 11.61 -23.71
CA VAL A 21 0.38 10.26 -23.68
C VAL A 21 -0.75 9.24 -23.61
N GLN A 22 -0.63 8.17 -24.36
CA GLN A 22 -1.59 7.06 -24.30
C GLN A 22 -1.47 6.35 -22.97
N ALA A 23 -2.60 6.18 -22.28
CA ALA A 23 -2.70 5.39 -21.05
C ALA A 23 -2.72 3.88 -21.33
N LEU A 24 -3.19 3.47 -22.52
CA LEU A 24 -3.15 2.09 -23.01
C LEU A 24 -2.75 2.10 -24.49
N THR A 25 -1.87 1.15 -24.88
CA THR A 25 -1.33 1.05 -26.23
C THR A 25 -1.46 -0.39 -26.74
N GLY A 26 -2.46 -0.64 -27.60
CA GLY A 26 -2.63 -1.93 -28.28
C GLY A 26 -2.88 -3.14 -27.37
N VAL A 27 -3.49 -2.93 -26.21
CA VAL A 27 -3.72 -3.96 -25.19
C VAL A 27 -4.72 -5.00 -25.67
N SER A 28 -4.35 -6.27 -25.60
CA SER A 28 -5.26 -7.40 -25.85
C SER A 28 -5.21 -8.37 -24.67
N LEU A 29 -6.38 -8.70 -24.11
CA LEU A 29 -6.50 -9.58 -22.95
C LEU A 29 -7.81 -10.36 -23.05
N ALA A 30 -7.71 -11.70 -23.13
CA ALA A 30 -8.85 -12.60 -23.06
C ALA A 30 -8.88 -13.25 -21.67
N VAL A 31 -10.03 -13.23 -21.01
CA VAL A 31 -10.25 -13.71 -19.65
C VAL A 31 -11.18 -14.92 -19.70
N SER A 32 -10.79 -16.03 -19.08
CA SER A 32 -11.61 -17.23 -18.96
C SER A 32 -12.45 -17.19 -17.68
N GLN A 33 -13.56 -17.91 -17.68
CA GLN A 33 -14.40 -18.01 -16.49
C GLN A 33 -13.65 -18.69 -15.33
N GLY A 34 -13.77 -18.13 -14.12
CA GLY A 34 -13.15 -18.66 -12.91
C GLY A 34 -11.64 -18.35 -12.77
N GLU A 35 -11.00 -17.63 -13.72
CA GLU A 35 -9.62 -17.18 -13.55
C GLU A 35 -9.51 -16.18 -12.39
N PHE A 36 -8.38 -16.24 -11.67
CA PHE A 36 -7.93 -15.21 -10.75
C PHE A 36 -6.72 -14.50 -11.36
N ILE A 37 -6.94 -13.34 -11.99
CA ILE A 37 -5.92 -12.58 -12.71
C ILE A 37 -5.40 -11.45 -11.82
N VAL A 38 -4.08 -11.38 -11.69
CA VAL A 38 -3.39 -10.25 -11.02
C VAL A 38 -2.74 -9.37 -12.07
N LEU A 39 -3.16 -8.11 -12.12
CA LEU A 39 -2.52 -7.06 -12.91
C LEU A 39 -1.40 -6.44 -12.08
N ALA A 40 -0.16 -6.66 -12.49
CA ALA A 40 1.06 -6.15 -11.86
C ALA A 40 1.71 -5.07 -12.73
N GLY A 41 2.50 -4.19 -12.12
CA GLY A 41 3.23 -3.13 -12.83
C GLY A 41 3.35 -1.84 -12.03
N GLY A 42 4.13 -0.90 -12.53
CA GLY A 42 4.38 0.39 -11.90
C GLY A 42 3.13 1.28 -11.76
N SER A 43 3.20 2.30 -10.92
CA SER A 43 2.16 3.32 -10.83
C SER A 43 2.06 4.07 -12.14
N GLY A 44 0.82 4.29 -12.63
CA GLY A 44 0.59 4.99 -13.91
C GLY A 44 0.78 4.12 -15.16
N CYS A 45 1.09 2.82 -15.05
CA CYS A 45 1.23 1.95 -16.23
C CYS A 45 -0.09 1.51 -16.89
N GLY A 46 -1.25 2.02 -16.43
CA GLY A 46 -2.54 1.78 -17.07
C GLY A 46 -3.44 0.71 -16.44
N LYS A 47 -3.10 0.11 -15.27
CA LYS A 47 -3.88 -0.96 -14.61
C LYS A 47 -5.33 -0.55 -14.32
N THR A 48 -5.52 0.56 -13.62
CA THR A 48 -6.85 1.11 -13.31
C THR A 48 -7.63 1.45 -14.59
N THR A 49 -6.96 2.01 -15.59
CA THR A 49 -7.56 2.33 -16.89
C THR A 49 -8.02 1.05 -17.59
N LEU A 50 -7.21 0.00 -17.57
CA LEU A 50 -7.57 -1.30 -18.14
C LEU A 50 -8.76 -1.92 -17.40
N LEU A 51 -8.77 -1.93 -16.06
CA LEU A 51 -9.89 -2.43 -15.25
C LEU A 51 -11.20 -1.73 -15.61
N LYS A 52 -11.20 -0.40 -15.71
CA LYS A 52 -12.39 0.39 -16.07
C LYS A 52 -12.95 0.02 -17.45
N HIS A 53 -12.11 -0.46 -18.39
CA HIS A 53 -12.57 -0.87 -19.72
C HIS A 53 -13.28 -2.24 -19.74
N PHE A 54 -13.32 -2.97 -18.63
CA PHE A 54 -14.18 -4.15 -18.48
C PHE A 54 -15.58 -3.85 -17.98
N LYS A 55 -15.88 -2.58 -17.58
CA LYS A 55 -17.19 -2.18 -17.07
C LYS A 55 -17.73 -0.97 -17.83
N LYS A 56 -18.87 -1.15 -18.50
CA LYS A 56 -19.49 -0.16 -19.38
C LYS A 56 -19.69 1.20 -18.70
N GLU A 57 -20.19 1.21 -17.47
CA GLU A 57 -20.55 2.43 -16.73
C GLU A 57 -19.32 3.22 -16.24
N LEU A 58 -18.15 2.58 -16.25
CA LEU A 58 -16.91 3.18 -15.77
C LEU A 58 -15.92 3.51 -16.90
N LEU A 59 -16.36 3.40 -18.15
CA LEU A 59 -15.52 3.72 -19.30
C LEU A 59 -15.02 5.17 -19.18
N PRO A 60 -13.70 5.38 -19.17
CA PRO A 60 -13.15 6.72 -19.03
C PRO A 60 -13.43 7.55 -20.30
N ILE A 61 -13.52 8.88 -20.12
CA ILE A 61 -13.70 9.84 -21.20
C ILE A 61 -12.35 10.06 -21.89
N GLY A 62 -12.32 9.97 -23.23
CA GLY A 62 -11.11 10.12 -24.03
C GLY A 62 -11.22 9.42 -25.38
N LYS A 63 -10.10 9.44 -26.11
CA LYS A 63 -9.97 8.81 -27.43
C LYS A 63 -9.65 7.33 -27.27
N ARG A 64 -10.52 6.47 -27.80
CA ARG A 64 -10.40 5.01 -27.70
C ARG A 64 -10.48 4.35 -29.07
N THR A 65 -9.64 3.34 -29.27
CA THR A 65 -9.71 2.41 -30.40
C THR A 65 -9.68 0.97 -29.89
N GLY A 66 -10.03 -0.01 -30.72
CA GLY A 66 -10.14 -1.40 -30.32
C GLY A 66 -11.57 -1.76 -29.90
N SER A 67 -11.74 -2.97 -29.37
CA SER A 67 -13.07 -3.52 -29.03
C SER A 67 -13.03 -4.29 -27.70
N MET A 68 -14.17 -4.30 -27.01
CA MET A 68 -14.36 -4.95 -25.71
C MET A 68 -15.60 -5.83 -25.77
N TYR A 69 -15.50 -7.04 -25.26
CA TYR A 69 -16.57 -8.03 -25.30
C TYR A 69 -16.78 -8.64 -23.91
N TYR A 70 -18.03 -8.98 -23.62
CA TYR A 70 -18.45 -9.78 -22.48
C TYR A 70 -19.31 -10.94 -22.97
N ASN A 71 -18.91 -12.19 -22.69
CA ASN A 71 -19.55 -13.39 -23.19
C ASN A 71 -19.84 -13.35 -24.71
N GLY A 72 -18.89 -12.78 -25.49
CA GLY A 72 -18.99 -12.66 -26.94
C GLY A 72 -19.86 -11.50 -27.45
N THR A 73 -20.57 -10.77 -26.58
CA THR A 73 -21.34 -9.57 -26.92
C THR A 73 -20.47 -8.32 -26.72
N SER A 74 -20.60 -7.32 -27.60
CA SER A 74 -19.92 -6.04 -27.43
C SER A 74 -20.31 -5.42 -26.09
N LEU A 75 -19.31 -5.00 -25.28
CA LEU A 75 -19.56 -4.37 -23.98
C LEU A 75 -20.45 -3.13 -24.09
N LEU A 76 -20.34 -2.37 -25.19
CA LEU A 76 -21.13 -1.17 -25.44
C LEU A 76 -22.60 -1.48 -25.74
N GLU A 77 -22.89 -2.67 -26.26
CA GLU A 77 -24.25 -3.14 -26.60
C GLU A 77 -24.90 -3.91 -25.45
N MET A 78 -24.13 -4.19 -24.38
CA MET A 78 -24.65 -4.89 -23.21
C MET A 78 -25.73 -4.03 -22.51
N PRO A 79 -26.89 -4.61 -22.13
CA PRO A 79 -27.92 -3.90 -21.37
C PRO A 79 -27.35 -3.39 -20.04
N ASP A 80 -27.68 -2.16 -19.65
CA ASP A 80 -27.14 -1.52 -18.46
C ASP A 80 -27.41 -2.32 -17.17
N LEU A 81 -28.62 -2.86 -17.04
CA LEU A 81 -28.99 -3.71 -15.90
C LEU A 81 -28.12 -4.97 -15.82
N LEU A 82 -27.86 -5.61 -16.95
CA LEU A 82 -27.02 -6.81 -17.01
C LEU A 82 -25.56 -6.47 -16.68
N SER A 83 -25.04 -5.36 -17.20
CA SER A 83 -23.70 -4.88 -16.87
C SER A 83 -23.56 -4.57 -15.39
N ALA A 84 -24.53 -3.88 -14.79
CA ALA A 84 -24.53 -3.55 -13.37
C ALA A 84 -24.55 -4.80 -12.47
N GLN A 85 -25.27 -5.84 -12.87
CA GLN A 85 -25.39 -7.09 -12.11
C GLN A 85 -24.21 -8.03 -12.30
N GLU A 86 -23.76 -8.27 -13.54
CA GLU A 86 -22.77 -9.33 -13.82
C GLU A 86 -21.33 -8.88 -13.67
N VAL A 87 -21.03 -7.57 -13.77
CA VAL A 87 -19.68 -7.03 -13.63
C VAL A 87 -19.63 -6.10 -12.43
N GLY A 88 -19.04 -6.57 -11.34
CA GLY A 88 -18.82 -5.79 -10.11
C GLY A 88 -17.45 -5.11 -10.12
N MET A 89 -17.36 -3.92 -9.49
CA MET A 89 -16.07 -3.25 -9.27
C MET A 89 -15.96 -2.72 -7.85
N VAL A 90 -14.78 -2.96 -7.23
CA VAL A 90 -14.38 -2.38 -5.94
C VAL A 90 -13.23 -1.42 -6.18
N PHE A 91 -13.38 -0.18 -5.73
CA PHE A 91 -12.40 0.89 -5.93
C PHE A 91 -11.29 0.88 -4.88
N GLN A 92 -10.18 1.52 -5.22
CA GLN A 92 -9.01 1.68 -4.35
C GLN A 92 -9.35 2.45 -3.05
N ASN A 93 -10.16 3.51 -3.16
CA ASN A 93 -10.60 4.27 -1.99
C ASN A 93 -12.03 3.85 -1.60
N PRO A 94 -12.21 3.16 -0.46
CA PRO A 94 -13.53 2.70 -0.04
C PRO A 94 -14.51 3.84 0.27
N GLU A 95 -14.03 5.02 0.65
CA GLU A 95 -14.88 6.16 0.96
C GLU A 95 -15.59 6.73 -0.28
N ASN A 96 -15.01 6.57 -1.46
CA ASN A 96 -15.59 7.05 -2.71
C ASN A 96 -16.73 6.16 -3.23
N GLN A 97 -16.94 4.98 -2.64
CA GLN A 97 -17.94 4.01 -3.08
C GLN A 97 -19.15 3.94 -2.15
N LEU A 98 -18.99 4.25 -0.87
CA LEU A 98 -20.06 4.24 0.13
C LEU A 98 -20.97 5.45 -0.05
N VAL A 99 -22.28 5.21 -0.17
CA VAL A 99 -23.30 6.24 -0.45
C VAL A 99 -24.28 6.40 0.71
N MET A 100 -24.58 5.31 1.44
CA MET A 100 -25.59 5.28 2.48
C MET A 100 -25.00 5.46 3.89
N ASP A 101 -25.84 5.83 4.85
CA ASP A 101 -25.42 6.10 6.23
C ASP A 101 -25.15 4.84 7.06
N THR A 102 -25.82 3.73 6.77
CA THR A 102 -25.68 2.46 7.50
C THR A 102 -25.34 1.31 6.56
N VAL A 103 -24.68 0.29 7.10
CA VAL A 103 -24.26 -0.90 6.33
C VAL A 103 -25.46 -1.60 5.68
N ILE A 104 -26.57 -1.79 6.41
CA ILE A 104 -27.76 -2.45 5.84
C ILE A 104 -28.34 -1.67 4.68
N GLN A 105 -28.37 -0.33 4.78
CA GLN A 105 -28.85 0.52 3.68
C GLN A 105 -27.93 0.44 2.47
N GLU A 106 -26.60 0.43 2.68
CA GLU A 106 -25.61 0.30 1.61
C GLU A 106 -25.78 -1.01 0.83
N LEU A 107 -26.01 -2.13 1.53
CA LEU A 107 -26.26 -3.43 0.89
C LEU A 107 -27.62 -3.48 0.18
N ALA A 108 -28.66 -2.88 0.76
CA ALA A 108 -29.99 -2.84 0.16
C ALA A 108 -30.05 -1.95 -1.09
N PHE A 109 -29.32 -0.83 -1.10
CA PHE A 109 -29.32 0.17 -2.15
C PHE A 109 -29.05 -0.41 -3.54
N SER A 110 -28.03 -1.26 -3.66
CA SER A 110 -27.70 -1.91 -4.93
C SER A 110 -28.84 -2.81 -5.45
N LEU A 111 -29.51 -3.53 -4.55
CA LEU A 111 -30.61 -4.46 -4.89
C LEU A 111 -31.93 -3.72 -5.20
N GLU A 112 -32.18 -2.61 -4.52
CA GLU A 112 -33.34 -1.73 -4.79
C GLU A 112 -33.24 -1.08 -6.16
N ASN A 113 -32.03 -0.60 -6.53
CA ASN A 113 -31.77 -0.02 -7.86
C ASN A 113 -31.96 -1.02 -9.01
N VAL A 114 -31.75 -2.30 -8.74
CA VAL A 114 -32.01 -3.39 -9.70
C VAL A 114 -33.50 -3.77 -9.73
N GLY A 115 -34.33 -3.25 -8.81
CA GLY A 115 -35.80 -3.45 -8.78
C GLY A 115 -36.22 -4.76 -8.15
N LEU A 116 -35.43 -5.33 -7.21
CA LEU A 116 -35.82 -6.56 -6.52
C LEU A 116 -36.86 -6.31 -5.43
N GLU A 117 -37.70 -7.32 -5.21
CA GLU A 117 -38.69 -7.30 -4.13
C GLU A 117 -38.00 -7.36 -2.74
N THR A 118 -38.60 -6.71 -1.75
CA THR A 118 -38.06 -6.58 -0.39
C THR A 118 -37.73 -7.91 0.28
N ASN A 119 -38.53 -8.95 0.08
CA ASN A 119 -38.31 -10.30 0.61
C ASN A 119 -37.04 -10.95 0.00
N ILE A 120 -36.77 -10.71 -1.29
CA ILE A 120 -35.55 -11.20 -1.97
C ILE A 120 -34.35 -10.41 -1.46
N ILE A 121 -34.47 -9.10 -1.29
CA ILE A 121 -33.43 -8.23 -0.75
C ILE A 121 -33.01 -8.72 0.64
N GLN A 122 -33.95 -8.91 1.55
CA GLN A 122 -33.68 -9.40 2.91
C GLN A 122 -32.98 -10.76 2.91
N LYS A 123 -33.44 -11.70 2.08
CA LYS A 123 -32.83 -13.01 1.95
C LYS A 123 -31.38 -12.94 1.47
N ARG A 124 -31.09 -12.19 0.39
CA ARG A 124 -29.75 -12.05 -0.17
C ARG A 124 -28.77 -11.40 0.81
N ILE A 125 -29.22 -10.34 1.52
CA ILE A 125 -28.41 -9.68 2.54
C ILE A 125 -28.10 -10.65 3.68
N ALA A 126 -29.09 -11.38 4.20
CA ALA A 126 -28.88 -12.33 5.28
C ALA A 126 -27.92 -13.47 4.89
N GLU A 127 -28.05 -14.02 3.69
CA GLU A 127 -27.17 -15.04 3.14
C GLU A 127 -25.73 -14.53 3.02
N LEU A 128 -25.54 -13.37 2.39
CA LEU A 128 -24.22 -12.76 2.19
C LEU A 128 -23.52 -12.44 3.51
N ILE A 129 -24.23 -11.84 4.47
CA ILE A 129 -23.67 -11.50 5.77
C ILE A 129 -23.27 -12.75 6.55
N SER A 130 -24.07 -13.82 6.46
CA SER A 130 -23.73 -15.10 7.07
C SER A 130 -22.48 -15.70 6.44
N PHE A 131 -22.31 -15.59 5.11
CA PHE A 131 -21.12 -16.03 4.39
C PHE A 131 -19.88 -15.23 4.76
N LEU A 132 -20.00 -13.91 4.86
CA LEU A 132 -18.90 -13.00 5.14
C LEU A 132 -18.55 -12.87 6.64
N GLY A 133 -19.49 -13.19 7.54
CA GLY A 133 -19.26 -13.22 8.99
C GLY A 133 -19.19 -11.86 9.69
N PHE A 134 -19.94 -10.84 9.22
CA PHE A 134 -19.92 -9.50 9.83
C PHE A 134 -21.29 -8.98 10.30
N GLN A 135 -22.10 -9.84 10.90
CA GLN A 135 -23.42 -9.51 11.45
C GLN A 135 -23.40 -8.30 12.38
N ASP A 136 -22.33 -8.15 13.17
CA ASP A 136 -22.17 -7.08 14.16
C ASP A 136 -22.05 -5.68 13.52
N LEU A 137 -21.71 -5.61 12.23
CA LEU A 137 -21.59 -4.33 11.52
C LEU A 137 -22.89 -3.86 10.87
N LEU A 138 -23.89 -4.74 10.71
CA LEU A 138 -25.07 -4.51 9.87
C LEU A 138 -25.82 -3.20 10.16
N HIS A 139 -25.95 -2.85 11.44
CA HIS A 139 -26.68 -1.65 11.87
C HIS A 139 -25.76 -0.48 12.25
N GLN A 140 -24.46 -0.61 12.02
CA GLN A 140 -23.52 0.47 12.29
C GLN A 140 -23.54 1.52 11.18
N SER A 141 -23.18 2.76 11.56
CA SER A 141 -22.93 3.82 10.58
C SER A 141 -21.65 3.54 9.81
N VAL A 142 -21.68 3.69 8.48
CA VAL A 142 -20.50 3.51 7.62
C VAL A 142 -19.35 4.48 7.98
N HIS A 143 -19.70 5.65 8.53
CA HIS A 143 -18.71 6.66 8.94
C HIS A 143 -17.89 6.25 10.16
N THR A 144 -18.40 5.34 11.00
CA THR A 144 -17.71 4.85 12.21
C THR A 144 -16.82 3.64 11.95
N LEU A 145 -16.89 3.06 10.74
CA LEU A 145 -16.14 1.87 10.37
C LEU A 145 -14.66 2.17 10.13
N SER A 146 -13.80 1.21 10.48
CA SER A 146 -12.39 1.25 10.07
C SER A 146 -12.24 1.08 8.56
N GLY A 147 -11.08 1.49 8.00
CA GLY A 147 -10.82 1.33 6.56
C GLY A 147 -11.00 -0.11 6.06
N GLY A 148 -10.57 -1.10 6.83
CA GLY A 148 -10.77 -2.53 6.50
C GLY A 148 -12.24 -2.96 6.52
N GLN A 149 -13.02 -2.46 7.48
CA GLN A 149 -14.45 -2.72 7.54
C GLN A 149 -15.18 -2.03 6.38
N LYS A 150 -14.83 -0.79 6.02
CA LYS A 150 -15.37 -0.10 4.84
C LYS A 150 -15.10 -0.89 3.56
N GLN A 151 -13.87 -1.40 3.40
CA GLN A 151 -13.51 -2.22 2.22
C GLN A 151 -14.31 -3.53 2.16
N LEU A 152 -14.54 -4.18 3.30
CA LEU A 152 -15.38 -5.37 3.38
C LEU A 152 -16.84 -5.06 3.03
N VAL A 153 -17.38 -3.93 3.48
CA VAL A 153 -18.74 -3.46 3.14
C VAL A 153 -18.85 -3.16 1.65
N ASN A 154 -17.86 -2.51 1.04
CA ASN A 154 -17.84 -2.28 -0.41
C ASN A 154 -17.84 -3.58 -1.22
N LEU A 155 -17.00 -4.54 -0.81
CA LEU A 155 -17.01 -5.86 -1.44
C LEU A 155 -18.39 -6.53 -1.28
N ALA A 156 -18.99 -6.45 -0.11
CA ALA A 156 -20.32 -7.00 0.15
C ALA A 156 -21.42 -6.32 -0.70
N ALA A 157 -21.38 -4.99 -0.84
CA ALA A 157 -22.34 -4.23 -1.66
C ALA A 157 -22.26 -4.59 -3.16
N VAL A 158 -21.09 -5.04 -3.62
CA VAL A 158 -20.91 -5.57 -4.97
C VAL A 158 -21.35 -7.04 -5.05
N LEU A 159 -20.96 -7.88 -4.09
CA LEU A 159 -21.25 -9.31 -4.08
C LEU A 159 -22.75 -9.64 -3.92
N VAL A 160 -23.52 -8.77 -3.26
CA VAL A 160 -24.96 -8.96 -3.07
C VAL A 160 -25.73 -9.03 -4.40
N LEU A 161 -25.17 -8.43 -5.47
CA LEU A 161 -25.67 -8.51 -6.84
C LEU A 161 -25.36 -9.87 -7.51
N GLN A 162 -24.49 -10.70 -6.92
CA GLN A 162 -24.03 -11.99 -7.44
C GLN A 162 -23.29 -11.86 -8.79
N PRO A 163 -22.25 -11.04 -8.89
CA PRO A 163 -21.53 -10.81 -10.14
C PRO A 163 -20.82 -12.08 -10.60
N LYS A 164 -20.61 -12.19 -11.91
CA LYS A 164 -19.80 -13.25 -12.52
C LYS A 164 -18.36 -12.84 -12.75
N LEU A 165 -18.13 -11.52 -12.88
CA LEU A 165 -16.83 -10.89 -13.01
C LEU A 165 -16.66 -9.84 -11.92
N LEU A 166 -15.61 -9.96 -11.12
CA LEU A 166 -15.27 -9.01 -10.06
C LEU A 166 -13.95 -8.31 -10.40
N LEU A 167 -14.02 -7.00 -10.53
CA LEU A 167 -12.89 -6.12 -10.77
C LEU A 167 -12.48 -5.46 -9.46
N LEU A 168 -11.19 -5.49 -9.12
CA LEU A 168 -10.69 -4.92 -7.87
C LEU A 168 -9.46 -4.04 -8.17
N ASP A 169 -9.56 -2.76 -7.83
CA ASP A 169 -8.47 -1.81 -8.04
C ASP A 169 -7.75 -1.55 -6.72
N GLU A 170 -6.57 -2.12 -6.55
CA GLU A 170 -5.72 -2.05 -5.36
C GLU A 170 -6.49 -2.21 -4.03
N PRO A 171 -7.29 -3.27 -3.86
CA PRO A 171 -8.24 -3.37 -2.73
C PRO A 171 -7.56 -3.48 -1.37
N THR A 172 -6.27 -3.85 -1.31
CA THR A 172 -5.54 -3.99 -0.04
C THR A 172 -4.72 -2.76 0.34
N ALA A 173 -4.67 -1.72 -0.51
CA ALA A 173 -3.80 -0.56 -0.32
C ALA A 173 -4.02 0.21 1.00
N GLN A 174 -5.24 0.16 1.55
CA GLN A 174 -5.60 0.85 2.80
C GLN A 174 -5.66 -0.08 4.02
N LEU A 175 -5.39 -1.38 3.83
CA LEU A 175 -5.50 -2.40 4.86
C LEU A 175 -4.16 -2.60 5.59
N ASP A 176 -4.24 -2.86 6.89
CA ASP A 176 -3.08 -3.39 7.61
C ASP A 176 -2.79 -4.85 7.16
N PRO A 177 -1.60 -5.40 7.45
CA PRO A 177 -1.23 -6.73 6.94
C PRO A 177 -2.16 -7.87 7.35
N ILE A 178 -2.84 -7.76 8.50
CA ILE A 178 -3.77 -8.79 8.98
C ILE A 178 -5.08 -8.69 8.19
N ALA A 179 -5.67 -7.48 8.13
CA ALA A 179 -6.88 -7.23 7.38
C ALA A 179 -6.71 -7.53 5.88
N ALA A 180 -5.53 -7.24 5.30
CA ALA A 180 -5.22 -7.58 3.91
C ALA A 180 -5.25 -9.09 3.67
N LYS A 181 -4.64 -9.88 4.55
CA LYS A 181 -4.67 -11.36 4.46
C LYS A 181 -6.08 -11.93 4.59
N ASP A 182 -6.86 -11.42 5.54
CA ASP A 182 -8.25 -11.85 5.73
C ASP A 182 -9.08 -11.53 4.48
N PHE A 183 -8.91 -10.34 3.90
CA PHE A 183 -9.58 -9.91 2.68
C PHE A 183 -9.18 -10.77 1.48
N LEU A 184 -7.89 -11.04 1.29
CA LEU A 184 -7.39 -11.91 0.24
C LEU A 184 -7.86 -13.37 0.40
N GLY A 185 -7.89 -13.87 1.64
CA GLY A 185 -8.46 -15.17 1.97
C GLY A 185 -9.95 -15.27 1.58
N LEU A 186 -10.70 -14.19 1.78
CA LEU A 186 -12.09 -14.09 1.36
C LEU A 186 -12.23 -14.09 -0.18
N LEU A 187 -11.40 -13.32 -0.90
CA LEU A 187 -11.38 -13.33 -2.37
C LEU A 187 -11.08 -14.71 -2.94
N LYS A 188 -10.15 -15.44 -2.32
CA LYS A 188 -9.87 -16.82 -2.70
C LYS A 188 -11.11 -17.70 -2.55
N ARG A 189 -11.80 -17.64 -1.41
CA ARG A 189 -13.05 -18.40 -1.20
C ARG A 189 -14.12 -18.04 -2.23
N ILE A 190 -14.29 -16.75 -2.52
CA ILE A 190 -15.25 -16.26 -3.53
C ILE A 190 -14.93 -16.87 -4.92
N ASN A 191 -13.66 -16.89 -5.31
CA ASN A 191 -13.24 -17.46 -6.58
C ASN A 191 -13.43 -18.99 -6.61
N GLU A 192 -12.95 -19.71 -5.58
CA GLU A 192 -12.96 -21.18 -5.55
C GLU A 192 -14.35 -21.77 -5.28
N GLU A 193 -15.14 -21.19 -4.34
CA GLU A 193 -16.43 -21.75 -3.93
C GLU A 193 -17.60 -21.25 -4.79
N LEU A 194 -17.54 -19.98 -5.27
CA LEU A 194 -18.62 -19.37 -6.07
C LEU A 194 -18.31 -19.32 -7.56
N GLY A 195 -17.07 -19.65 -7.98
CA GLY A 195 -16.65 -19.63 -9.38
C GLY A 195 -16.61 -18.23 -10.00
N ILE A 196 -16.56 -17.17 -9.19
CA ILE A 196 -16.51 -15.79 -9.67
C ILE A 196 -15.12 -15.51 -10.28
N THR A 197 -15.10 -14.99 -11.50
CA THR A 197 -13.88 -14.55 -12.18
C THR A 197 -13.37 -13.26 -11.51
N ILE A 198 -12.08 -13.19 -11.20
CA ILE A 198 -11.49 -12.05 -10.52
C ILE A 198 -10.37 -11.44 -11.37
N ILE A 199 -10.41 -10.13 -11.58
CA ILE A 199 -9.29 -9.34 -12.11
C ILE A 199 -8.94 -8.29 -11.08
N MET A 200 -7.73 -8.35 -10.53
CA MET A 200 -7.29 -7.49 -9.45
C MET A 200 -5.98 -6.79 -9.80
N SER A 201 -5.91 -5.46 -9.65
CA SER A 201 -4.64 -4.75 -9.64
C SER A 201 -4.05 -4.76 -8.24
N GLU A 202 -2.75 -4.97 -8.12
CA GLU A 202 -2.06 -4.93 -6.81
C GLU A 202 -0.57 -4.58 -6.93
N HIS A 203 -0.05 -3.93 -5.88
CA HIS A 203 1.38 -3.65 -5.70
C HIS A 203 2.05 -4.61 -4.71
N ARG A 204 1.29 -5.21 -3.79
CA ARG A 204 1.79 -6.17 -2.78
C ARG A 204 1.80 -7.59 -3.35
N LEU A 205 2.71 -7.85 -4.26
CA LEU A 205 2.73 -9.11 -5.01
C LEU A 205 3.06 -10.34 -4.14
N ASP A 206 3.74 -10.18 -3.00
CA ASP A 206 4.02 -11.26 -2.03
C ASP A 206 2.74 -11.95 -1.54
N GLU A 207 1.67 -11.21 -1.35
CA GLU A 207 0.43 -11.72 -0.77
C GLU A 207 -0.53 -12.27 -1.83
N VAL A 208 -0.51 -11.74 -3.06
CA VAL A 208 -1.49 -12.07 -4.11
C VAL A 208 -0.99 -13.10 -5.12
N MET A 209 0.31 -13.20 -5.35
CA MET A 209 0.89 -14.17 -6.27
C MET A 209 0.50 -15.62 -5.96
N PRO A 210 0.42 -16.07 -4.69
CA PRO A 210 -0.03 -17.42 -4.35
C PRO A 210 -1.50 -17.71 -4.71
N LEU A 211 -2.31 -16.69 -4.96
CA LEU A 211 -3.73 -16.79 -5.30
C LEU A 211 -3.96 -16.75 -6.82
N ALA A 212 -3.03 -16.13 -7.55
CA ALA A 212 -3.17 -15.89 -8.98
C ALA A 212 -3.10 -17.19 -9.79
N THR A 213 -4.10 -17.43 -10.61
CA THR A 213 -4.01 -18.44 -11.68
C THR A 213 -3.22 -17.89 -12.87
N ARG A 214 -3.22 -16.56 -13.04
CA ARG A 214 -2.57 -15.85 -14.13
C ARG A 214 -2.11 -14.47 -13.68
N VAL A 215 -0.96 -14.05 -14.16
CA VAL A 215 -0.38 -12.71 -13.91
C VAL A 215 -0.20 -12.00 -15.23
N VAL A 216 -0.63 -10.74 -15.27
CA VAL A 216 -0.44 -9.84 -16.40
C VAL A 216 0.43 -8.69 -15.92
N PHE A 217 1.66 -8.62 -16.41
CA PHE A 217 2.58 -7.54 -16.08
C PHE A 217 2.51 -6.44 -17.15
N MET A 218 2.19 -5.23 -16.69
CA MET A 218 2.04 -4.05 -17.53
C MET A 218 3.17 -3.04 -17.29
N ASN A 219 3.62 -2.43 -18.38
CA ASN A 219 4.53 -1.28 -18.34
C ASN A 219 4.18 -0.28 -19.45
N ALA A 220 4.20 1.01 -19.14
CA ALA A 220 3.96 2.10 -20.08
C ALA A 220 2.71 1.91 -20.99
N GLY A 221 1.60 1.41 -20.44
CA GLY A 221 0.35 1.22 -21.17
C GLY A 221 0.26 -0.07 -21.98
N GLU A 222 1.25 -0.95 -21.95
CA GLU A 222 1.31 -2.20 -22.69
C GLU A 222 1.34 -3.42 -21.76
N ILE A 223 0.82 -4.56 -22.23
CA ILE A 223 1.04 -5.85 -21.59
C ILE A 223 2.40 -6.38 -22.05
N ILE A 224 3.37 -6.47 -21.14
CA ILE A 224 4.71 -6.96 -21.41
C ILE A 224 4.79 -8.48 -21.25
N TYR A 225 4.21 -9.00 -20.18
CA TYR A 225 4.16 -10.44 -19.90
C TYR A 225 2.77 -10.85 -19.45
N ASP A 226 2.35 -12.02 -19.91
CA ASP A 226 1.07 -12.64 -19.60
C ASP A 226 1.26 -14.15 -19.50
N GLY A 227 0.80 -14.77 -18.41
CA GLY A 227 0.93 -16.21 -18.18
C GLY A 227 0.80 -16.61 -16.72
N ILE A 228 1.14 -17.87 -16.44
CA ILE A 228 1.17 -18.35 -15.05
C ILE A 228 2.26 -17.62 -14.25
N PRO A 229 2.07 -17.44 -12.92
CA PRO A 229 2.98 -16.63 -12.08
C PRO A 229 4.45 -16.98 -12.28
N GLN A 230 4.81 -18.25 -12.29
CA GLN A 230 6.19 -18.71 -12.44
C GLN A 230 6.84 -18.25 -13.74
N GLN A 231 6.14 -18.36 -14.86
CA GLN A 231 6.66 -17.94 -16.18
C GLN A 231 6.85 -16.43 -16.26
N VAL A 232 5.89 -15.67 -15.73
CA VAL A 232 5.95 -14.20 -15.74
C VAL A 232 7.13 -13.72 -14.91
N ILE A 233 7.28 -14.23 -13.69
CA ILE A 233 8.39 -13.83 -12.80
C ILE A 233 9.76 -14.21 -13.39
N SER A 234 9.90 -15.40 -13.97
CA SER A 234 11.16 -15.79 -14.63
C SER A 234 11.53 -14.87 -15.79
N LYS A 235 10.54 -14.40 -16.56
CA LYS A 235 10.77 -13.41 -17.62
C LYS A 235 11.09 -12.03 -17.06
N MET A 236 10.39 -11.58 -16.01
CA MET A 236 10.68 -10.31 -15.35
C MET A 236 12.10 -10.26 -14.78
N TRP A 237 12.61 -11.39 -14.27
CA TRP A 237 13.96 -11.51 -13.74
C TRP A 237 15.05 -11.16 -14.76
N THR A 238 14.83 -11.44 -16.04
CA THR A 238 15.81 -11.16 -17.11
C THR A 238 15.97 -9.65 -17.40
N VAL A 239 15.05 -8.81 -16.91
CA VAL A 239 15.06 -7.35 -17.12
C VAL A 239 15.27 -6.69 -15.76
N GLU A 240 16.37 -5.96 -15.61
CA GLU A 240 16.79 -5.34 -14.34
C GLU A 240 15.73 -4.37 -13.77
N GLU A 241 15.11 -3.58 -14.62
CA GLU A 241 14.06 -2.62 -14.26
C GLU A 241 12.83 -3.30 -13.62
N PHE A 242 12.55 -4.57 -13.95
CA PHE A 242 11.37 -5.28 -13.44
C PHE A 242 11.64 -6.09 -12.16
N ARG A 243 12.91 -6.28 -11.78
CA ARG A 243 13.30 -7.03 -10.57
C ARG A 243 12.70 -6.50 -9.27
N PRO A 244 12.53 -5.18 -9.06
CA PRO A 244 11.89 -4.65 -7.85
C PRO A 244 10.45 -5.15 -7.63
N PHE A 245 9.74 -5.52 -8.71
CA PHE A 245 8.38 -6.04 -8.63
C PHE A 245 8.31 -7.52 -8.25
N ILE A 246 9.44 -8.22 -8.19
CA ILE A 246 9.49 -9.64 -7.83
C ILE A 246 9.48 -9.76 -6.30
N PRO A 247 8.54 -10.57 -5.72
CA PRO A 247 8.49 -10.80 -4.28
C PRO A 247 9.79 -11.37 -3.70
N GLN A 248 10.05 -11.13 -2.41
CA GLN A 248 11.32 -11.44 -1.74
C GLN A 248 11.71 -12.93 -1.84
N ILE A 249 10.78 -13.85 -1.58
CA ILE A 249 11.04 -15.30 -1.65
C ILE A 249 11.34 -15.73 -3.10
N PRO A 250 10.47 -15.48 -4.10
CA PRO A 250 10.78 -15.75 -5.49
C PRO A 250 12.10 -15.15 -5.97
N ARG A 251 12.41 -13.92 -5.56
CA ARG A 251 13.66 -13.23 -5.91
C ARG A 251 14.88 -13.98 -5.42
N LEU A 252 14.87 -14.45 -4.17
CA LEU A 252 15.94 -15.27 -3.60
C LEU A 252 16.17 -16.56 -4.38
N PHE A 253 15.09 -17.26 -4.73
CA PHE A 253 15.20 -18.52 -5.50
C PHE A 253 15.67 -18.30 -6.94
N LEU A 254 15.35 -17.17 -7.54
CA LEU A 254 15.88 -16.76 -8.85
C LEU A 254 17.38 -16.41 -8.76
N GLU A 255 17.83 -15.75 -7.70
CA GLU A 255 19.27 -15.53 -7.45
C GLU A 255 20.04 -16.85 -7.29
N TRP A 256 19.41 -17.87 -6.70
CA TRP A 256 19.97 -19.22 -6.58
C TRP A 256 19.81 -20.05 -7.85
N ASN A 257 19.21 -19.50 -8.90
CA ASN A 257 19.04 -20.15 -10.19
C ASN A 257 18.19 -21.46 -10.14
N VAL A 258 17.18 -21.49 -9.26
CA VAL A 258 16.29 -22.63 -9.03
C VAL A 258 15.15 -22.65 -10.06
N GLU A 259 14.86 -23.81 -10.65
CA GLU A 259 13.79 -23.95 -11.64
C GLU A 259 12.39 -23.80 -11.03
N GLN A 260 12.16 -24.39 -9.85
CA GLN A 260 10.87 -24.33 -9.17
C GLN A 260 10.84 -23.15 -8.17
N ILE A 261 10.18 -22.08 -8.56
CA ILE A 261 10.08 -20.85 -7.77
C ILE A 261 8.89 -20.95 -6.83
N PRO A 262 9.09 -20.96 -5.49
CA PRO A 262 8.01 -20.96 -4.52
C PRO A 262 7.45 -19.55 -4.31
N PHE A 263 6.11 -19.45 -4.17
CA PHE A 263 5.40 -18.20 -3.87
C PHE A 263 4.94 -18.11 -2.42
N THR A 264 5.15 -19.14 -1.63
CA THR A 264 4.73 -19.18 -0.22
C THR A 264 5.90 -19.55 0.69
N VAL A 265 5.86 -19.08 1.93
CA VAL A 265 6.81 -19.49 2.98
C VAL A 265 6.89 -21.03 3.10
N ARG A 266 5.73 -21.71 3.12
CA ARG A 266 5.67 -23.16 3.22
C ARG A 266 6.31 -23.84 2.00
N GLY A 267 5.99 -23.37 0.79
CA GLY A 267 6.57 -23.90 -0.44
C GLY A 267 8.09 -23.75 -0.47
N ALA A 268 8.61 -22.61 -0.01
CA ALA A 268 10.05 -22.39 0.11
C ALA A 268 10.70 -23.32 1.15
N GLN A 269 10.05 -23.48 2.33
CA GLN A 269 10.57 -24.36 3.39
C GLN A 269 10.68 -25.83 2.96
N THR A 270 9.86 -26.31 2.04
CA THR A 270 9.94 -27.70 1.53
C THR A 270 11.11 -27.93 0.58
N GLN A 271 11.76 -26.88 0.10
CA GLN A 271 12.88 -26.96 -0.85
C GLN A 271 14.25 -26.77 -0.20
N ILE A 272 14.32 -26.57 1.11
CA ILE A 272 15.60 -26.45 1.82
C ILE A 272 15.86 -27.64 2.75
N HIS A 273 17.13 -28.02 2.85
CA HIS A 273 17.58 -29.01 3.85
C HIS A 273 17.48 -28.46 5.27
N SER A 274 16.97 -29.27 6.18
CA SER A 274 16.76 -28.89 7.58
C SER A 274 18.06 -28.79 8.41
N GLU A 275 19.17 -29.29 7.93
CA GLU A 275 20.41 -29.48 8.70
C GLU A 275 21.56 -28.66 8.11
N LEU A 276 21.50 -27.34 8.24
CA LEU A 276 22.65 -26.53 7.95
C LEU A 276 23.32 -26.08 9.24
N PRO A 277 24.60 -26.40 9.46
CA PRO A 277 25.41 -25.75 10.48
C PRO A 277 25.78 -24.35 9.97
N ILE A 278 24.96 -23.36 10.28
CA ILE A 278 25.29 -21.97 9.97
C ILE A 278 25.85 -21.35 11.24
N GLU A 279 27.09 -20.83 11.14
CA GLU A 279 27.65 -19.99 12.18
C GLU A 279 26.73 -18.77 12.38
N HIS A 280 26.07 -18.75 13.53
CA HIS A 280 25.23 -17.63 13.92
C HIS A 280 26.15 -16.48 14.33
N GLU A 281 26.45 -15.57 13.43
CA GLU A 281 26.91 -14.26 13.86
C GLU A 281 25.76 -13.58 14.63
N VAL A 282 25.80 -13.75 15.95
CA VAL A 282 24.99 -12.93 16.85
C VAL A 282 25.34 -11.48 16.53
N PRO A 283 24.39 -10.63 16.17
CA PRO A 283 24.68 -9.22 15.90
C PRO A 283 25.45 -8.68 17.09
N VAL A 284 26.73 -8.35 16.88
CA VAL A 284 27.52 -7.68 17.91
C VAL A 284 26.81 -6.37 18.18
N ILE A 285 26.18 -6.28 19.34
CA ILE A 285 25.64 -5.02 19.86
C ILE A 285 26.89 -4.14 20.05
N SER A 286 27.28 -3.43 19.00
CA SER A 286 28.26 -2.37 19.14
C SER A 286 27.70 -1.46 20.22
N GLN A 287 28.46 -1.30 21.33
CA GLN A 287 28.13 -0.36 22.38
C GLN A 287 28.01 0.99 21.69
N THR A 288 26.77 1.37 21.39
CA THR A 288 26.46 2.63 20.74
C THR A 288 26.93 3.74 21.66
N GLU A 289 27.86 4.54 21.18
CA GLU A 289 28.13 5.85 21.76
C GLU A 289 26.77 6.50 22.08
N LYS A 290 26.62 7.05 23.29
CA LYS A 290 25.36 7.71 23.69
C LYS A 290 25.09 8.84 22.71
N LYS A 291 24.26 8.58 21.71
CA LYS A 291 23.81 9.61 20.77
C LYS A 291 22.87 10.58 21.50
N GLU A 292 22.93 11.83 21.09
CA GLU A 292 22.09 12.87 21.64
C GLU A 292 20.61 12.58 21.34
N VAL A 293 19.76 12.73 22.35
CA VAL A 293 18.31 12.54 22.23
C VAL A 293 17.67 13.82 21.70
N ILE A 294 17.13 13.77 20.49
CA ILE A 294 16.46 14.91 19.85
C ILE A 294 15.02 15.10 20.36
N LEU A 295 14.29 13.99 20.59
CA LEU A 295 12.92 14.00 21.12
C LEU A 295 12.83 13.14 22.37
N GLN A 296 12.26 13.72 23.43
CA GLN A 296 11.94 13.05 24.68
C GLN A 296 10.47 13.18 25.00
N VAL A 297 9.81 12.05 25.13
CA VAL A 297 8.40 11.94 25.51
C VAL A 297 8.32 11.30 26.88
N LYS A 298 7.65 11.95 27.84
CA LYS A 298 7.52 11.47 29.22
C LYS A 298 6.06 11.45 29.66
N HIS A 299 5.58 10.25 29.97
CA HIS A 299 4.29 9.99 30.62
C HIS A 299 3.10 10.67 29.90
N ILE A 300 3.08 10.67 28.56
CA ILE A 300 1.99 11.30 27.83
C ILE A 300 0.75 10.42 27.82
N SER A 301 -0.40 11.09 28.05
CA SER A 301 -1.71 10.49 27.82
C SER A 301 -2.55 11.41 26.95
N PHE A 302 -3.24 10.83 25.96
CA PHE A 302 -4.01 11.59 24.98
C PHE A 302 -5.34 10.92 24.64
N GLN A 303 -6.37 11.74 24.51
CA GLN A 303 -7.69 11.40 23.98
C GLN A 303 -8.21 12.62 23.20
N TYR A 304 -8.94 12.43 22.11
CA TYR A 304 -9.47 13.54 21.31
C TYR A 304 -10.55 14.30 22.05
N GLU A 305 -11.52 13.62 22.61
CA GLU A 305 -12.62 14.22 23.37
C GLU A 305 -12.53 13.86 24.86
N LYS A 306 -13.18 14.68 25.71
CA LYS A 306 -13.11 14.52 27.17
C LYS A 306 -13.63 13.17 27.67
N ASN A 307 -14.58 12.58 26.95
CA ASN A 307 -15.25 11.31 27.32
C ASN A 307 -14.88 10.13 26.40
N SER A 308 -13.97 10.33 25.41
CA SER A 308 -13.50 9.25 24.56
C SER A 308 -12.44 8.41 25.27
N PRO A 309 -12.21 7.16 24.85
CA PRO A 309 -11.10 6.34 25.39
C PRO A 309 -9.75 7.01 25.15
N PHE A 310 -8.79 6.75 26.06
CA PHE A 310 -7.42 7.15 25.83
C PHE A 310 -6.82 6.37 24.68
N ILE A 311 -6.25 7.09 23.70
CA ILE A 311 -5.53 6.53 22.56
C ILE A 311 -4.08 6.26 22.93
N LEU A 312 -3.45 7.21 23.67
CA LEU A 312 -2.12 7.01 24.25
C LEU A 312 -2.25 7.01 25.78
N ARG A 313 -1.55 6.07 26.43
CA ARG A 313 -1.71 5.78 27.86
C ARG A 313 -0.35 5.74 28.55
N ASP A 314 0.00 6.79 29.27
CA ASP A 314 1.27 6.89 30.02
C ASP A 314 2.53 6.57 29.20
N LEU A 315 2.51 6.94 27.92
CA LEU A 315 3.55 6.60 26.95
C LEU A 315 4.84 7.37 27.23
N THR A 316 5.95 6.66 27.25
CA THR A 316 7.30 7.21 27.39
C THR A 316 8.20 6.63 26.31
N LEU A 317 8.92 7.49 25.57
CA LEU A 317 9.90 7.10 24.56
C LEU A 317 10.96 8.20 24.36
N SER A 318 12.06 7.83 23.70
CA SER A 318 13.09 8.78 23.25
C SER A 318 13.51 8.46 21.82
N ILE A 319 13.75 9.49 21.02
CA ILE A 319 14.27 9.39 19.65
C ILE A 319 15.70 9.96 19.64
N GLU A 320 16.64 9.17 19.16
CA GLU A 320 18.03 9.59 19.01
C GLU A 320 18.21 10.41 17.73
N GLN A 321 19.08 11.42 17.80
CA GLN A 321 19.41 12.27 16.67
C GLN A 321 20.10 11.48 15.54
N GLY A 322 19.71 11.77 14.28
CA GLY A 322 20.29 11.16 13.10
C GLY A 322 19.94 9.68 12.92
N LYS A 323 18.97 9.15 13.67
CA LYS A 323 18.42 7.81 13.44
C LYS A 323 17.11 7.85 12.65
N TRP A 324 16.89 6.77 11.92
CA TRP A 324 15.60 6.50 11.29
C TRP A 324 14.84 5.45 12.10
N THR A 325 13.75 5.89 12.75
CA THR A 325 12.92 5.06 13.63
C THR A 325 11.59 4.73 12.97
N ALA A 326 11.21 3.46 12.93
CA ALA A 326 9.88 3.01 12.52
C ALA A 326 8.96 2.78 13.73
N LEU A 327 7.76 3.36 13.68
CA LEU A 327 6.64 3.06 14.58
C LEU A 327 5.75 2.02 13.92
N VAL A 328 5.73 0.80 14.44
CA VAL A 328 4.99 -0.34 13.90
C VAL A 328 3.79 -0.66 14.80
N GLY A 329 2.71 -1.17 14.26
CA GLY A 329 1.52 -1.58 15.02
C GLY A 329 0.27 -1.61 14.14
N LYS A 330 -0.81 -2.24 14.63
CA LYS A 330 -2.12 -2.28 13.95
C LYS A 330 -2.68 -0.88 13.69
N ASN A 331 -3.64 -0.79 12.76
CA ASN A 331 -4.43 0.43 12.61
C ASN A 331 -5.21 0.73 13.89
N GLY A 332 -5.31 2.02 14.24
CA GLY A 332 -5.99 2.48 15.46
C GLY A 332 -5.17 2.40 16.76
N THR A 333 -3.90 1.93 16.75
CA THR A 333 -3.05 1.89 17.97
C THR A 333 -2.53 3.24 18.43
N GLY A 334 -2.73 4.32 17.64
CA GLY A 334 -2.31 5.67 17.99
C GLY A 334 -1.02 6.16 17.33
N LYS A 335 -0.50 5.48 16.28
CA LYS A 335 0.72 5.89 15.55
C LYS A 335 0.60 7.31 14.99
N SER A 336 -0.43 7.58 14.18
CA SER A 336 -0.69 8.89 13.59
C SER A 336 -0.92 9.96 14.67
N THR A 337 -1.63 9.60 15.73
CA THR A 337 -1.84 10.50 16.90
C THR A 337 -0.52 10.84 17.58
N LEU A 338 0.36 9.85 17.75
CA LEU A 338 1.69 10.10 18.32
C LEU A 338 2.49 11.04 17.41
N LEU A 339 2.52 10.82 16.10
CA LEU A 339 3.22 11.70 15.15
C LEU A 339 2.70 13.15 15.20
N THR A 340 1.38 13.37 15.27
CA THR A 340 0.81 14.73 15.40
C THR A 340 1.17 15.41 16.71
N ILE A 341 1.32 14.63 17.79
CA ILE A 341 1.81 15.14 19.08
C ILE A 341 3.30 15.48 19.00
N LEU A 342 4.12 14.64 18.36
CA LEU A 342 5.54 14.90 18.13
C LEU A 342 5.78 16.09 17.20
N ALA A 343 4.89 16.37 16.26
CA ALA A 343 4.88 17.58 15.43
C ALA A 343 4.42 18.84 16.21
N GLY A 344 3.88 18.67 17.43
CA GLY A 344 3.30 19.74 18.22
C GLY A 344 1.98 20.28 17.68
N LEU A 345 1.30 19.52 16.82
CA LEU A 345 -0.04 19.85 16.31
C LEU A 345 -1.12 19.57 17.36
N ASN A 346 -0.98 18.46 18.08
CA ASN A 346 -1.88 18.09 19.17
C ASN A 346 -1.20 18.26 20.54
N LYS A 347 -1.93 18.86 21.49
CA LYS A 347 -1.44 19.05 22.86
C LYS A 347 -1.88 17.90 23.75
N THR A 348 -0.93 17.31 24.47
CA THR A 348 -1.21 16.22 25.44
C THR A 348 -1.95 16.75 26.67
N ARG A 349 -2.82 15.92 27.24
CA ARG A 349 -3.51 16.25 28.50
C ARG A 349 -2.62 16.05 29.72
N ARG A 350 -1.73 15.05 29.66
CA ARG A 350 -0.75 14.73 30.70
C ARG A 350 0.59 14.43 30.04
N GLY A 351 1.65 14.62 30.79
CA GLY A 351 3.01 14.40 30.35
C GLY A 351 3.61 15.55 29.56
N LYS A 352 4.80 15.34 29.00
CA LYS A 352 5.57 16.36 28.29
C LYS A 352 6.28 15.78 27.09
N VAL A 353 6.28 16.54 26.00
CA VAL A 353 7.11 16.29 24.82
C VAL A 353 8.16 17.39 24.75
N ARG A 354 9.43 17.03 24.71
CA ARG A 354 10.55 17.94 24.58
C ARG A 354 11.32 17.65 23.30
N TRP A 355 11.59 18.72 22.57
CA TRP A 355 12.48 18.70 21.41
C TRP A 355 13.73 19.51 21.74
N ASN A 356 14.91 18.90 21.64
CA ASN A 356 16.18 19.50 22.08
C ASN A 356 16.09 20.13 23.48
N GLY A 357 15.47 19.41 24.44
CA GLY A 357 15.31 19.84 25.82
C GLY A 357 14.18 20.83 26.06
N THR A 358 13.63 21.50 25.04
CA THR A 358 12.54 22.49 25.15
C THR A 358 11.18 21.84 24.93
N GLU A 359 10.17 22.17 25.75
CA GLU A 359 8.79 21.68 25.54
C GLU A 359 8.28 22.15 24.17
N ILE A 360 7.79 21.21 23.33
CA ILE A 360 7.48 21.47 21.93
C ILE A 360 6.44 22.58 21.71
N HIS A 361 5.47 22.73 22.62
CA HIS A 361 4.45 23.77 22.55
C HIS A 361 4.93 25.16 22.99
N LYS A 362 6.14 25.26 23.56
CA LYS A 362 6.78 26.54 23.90
C LYS A 362 7.64 27.10 22.78
N ILE A 363 7.90 26.29 21.76
CA ILE A 363 8.64 26.70 20.56
C ILE A 363 7.67 27.42 19.63
N ASP A 364 8.12 28.57 19.11
CA ASP A 364 7.32 29.32 18.13
C ASP A 364 6.92 28.45 16.94
N SER A 365 5.68 28.61 16.48
CA SER A 365 5.14 27.75 15.42
C SER A 365 5.92 27.87 14.10
N LYS A 366 6.36 29.09 13.72
CA LYS A 366 7.15 29.31 12.50
C LYS A 366 8.51 28.64 12.60
N GLU A 367 9.19 28.73 13.74
CA GLU A 367 10.46 28.05 13.95
C GLU A 367 10.31 26.53 13.94
N ARG A 368 9.26 26.02 14.59
CA ARG A 368 8.95 24.60 14.63
C ARG A 368 8.72 24.04 13.23
N PHE A 369 7.87 24.67 12.40
CA PHE A 369 7.58 24.22 11.04
C PHE A 369 8.73 24.38 10.04
N LYS A 370 9.75 25.20 10.35
CA LYS A 370 10.99 25.23 9.58
C LYS A 370 11.89 24.03 9.83
N ARG A 371 11.85 23.48 11.05
CA ARG A 371 12.78 22.43 11.51
C ARG A 371 12.15 21.05 11.63
N ILE A 372 10.81 20.95 11.67
CA ILE A 372 10.06 19.70 11.73
C ILE A 372 9.22 19.61 10.46
N GLY A 373 9.58 18.66 9.59
CA GLY A 373 8.74 18.24 8.46
C GLY A 373 7.70 17.22 8.92
N PHE A 374 6.46 17.40 8.53
CA PHE A 374 5.39 16.44 8.81
C PHE A 374 4.60 16.13 7.55
N VAL A 375 4.47 14.84 7.23
CA VAL A 375 3.63 14.35 6.14
C VAL A 375 2.60 13.39 6.73
N SER A 376 1.32 13.73 6.58
CA SER A 376 0.21 12.92 7.08
C SER A 376 -0.14 11.77 6.15
N GLN A 377 -0.91 10.80 6.66
CA GLN A 377 -1.42 9.66 5.90
C GLN A 377 -2.27 10.04 4.68
N HIS A 378 -2.89 11.23 4.71
CA HIS A 378 -3.75 11.77 3.65
C HIS A 378 -3.17 13.10 3.15
N PRO A 379 -2.19 13.07 2.26
CA PRO A 379 -1.45 14.26 1.82
C PRO A 379 -2.31 15.28 1.07
N TYR A 380 -3.39 14.85 0.44
CA TYR A 380 -4.31 15.73 -0.29
C TYR A 380 -4.93 16.85 0.57
N TYR A 381 -4.99 16.72 1.88
CA TYR A 381 -5.43 17.81 2.77
C TYR A 381 -4.43 18.95 2.87
N HIS A 382 -3.21 18.76 2.40
CA HIS A 382 -2.15 19.79 2.47
C HIS A 382 -2.06 20.63 1.20
N PHE A 383 -2.70 20.22 0.10
CA PHE A 383 -2.60 20.92 -1.17
C PHE A 383 -3.50 22.14 -1.22
N THR A 384 -2.93 23.26 -1.66
CA THR A 384 -3.58 24.57 -1.69
C THR A 384 -3.54 25.24 -3.05
N PHE A 385 -2.70 24.75 -3.98
CA PHE A 385 -2.50 25.33 -5.30
C PHE A 385 -3.08 24.46 -6.42
N GLU A 386 -3.27 25.04 -7.59
CA GLU A 386 -3.91 24.39 -8.73
C GLU A 386 -3.00 23.44 -9.48
N THR A 387 -1.67 23.61 -9.39
CA THR A 387 -0.72 22.72 -10.06
C THR A 387 0.33 22.16 -9.08
N VAL A 388 0.89 21.00 -9.44
CA VAL A 388 2.01 20.40 -8.70
C VAL A 388 3.22 21.34 -8.70
N TRP A 389 3.42 22.07 -9.80
CA TRP A 389 4.45 23.10 -9.89
C TRP A 389 4.25 24.20 -8.84
N ASP A 390 3.05 24.76 -8.76
CA ASP A 390 2.77 25.86 -7.84
C ASP A 390 2.88 25.42 -6.38
N GLU A 391 2.45 24.18 -6.03
CA GLU A 391 2.64 23.62 -4.69
C GLU A 391 4.11 23.61 -4.25
N VAL A 392 5.01 23.24 -5.14
CA VAL A 392 6.44 23.15 -4.85
C VAL A 392 7.12 24.52 -4.99
N PHE A 393 6.80 25.28 -6.03
CA PHE A 393 7.43 26.57 -6.33
C PHE A 393 7.10 27.65 -5.29
N GLU A 394 5.82 27.82 -4.93
CA GLU A 394 5.43 28.86 -3.97
C GLU A 394 6.08 28.62 -2.61
N ARG A 395 6.17 27.33 -2.21
CA ARG A 395 6.88 26.99 -0.98
C ARG A 395 8.39 27.22 -1.07
N ALA A 396 9.00 26.88 -2.21
CA ALA A 396 10.43 27.15 -2.44
C ALA A 396 10.72 28.65 -2.49
N ASN A 397 9.84 29.43 -3.13
CA ASN A 397 9.94 30.89 -3.22
C ASN A 397 9.83 31.57 -1.86
N GLU A 398 8.90 31.11 -1.01
CA GLU A 398 8.79 31.58 0.40
C GLU A 398 10.08 31.36 1.20
N LEU A 399 10.75 30.22 0.98
CA LEU A 399 11.92 29.83 1.76
C LEU A 399 13.23 30.41 1.21
N TYR A 400 13.35 30.56 -0.10
CA TYR A 400 14.63 30.81 -0.78
C TYR A 400 14.64 32.07 -1.68
N GLY A 401 13.49 32.73 -1.89
CA GLY A 401 13.41 33.92 -2.72
C GLY A 401 13.82 33.65 -4.16
N ASP A 402 14.71 34.47 -4.73
CA ASP A 402 15.10 34.45 -6.14
C ASP A 402 15.58 33.10 -6.67
N ILE A 403 16.20 32.26 -5.83
CA ILE A 403 16.67 30.91 -6.21
C ILE A 403 15.59 29.83 -6.02
N GLY A 404 14.41 30.19 -5.51
CA GLY A 404 13.31 29.25 -5.25
C GLY A 404 12.89 28.47 -6.50
N LYS A 405 12.93 29.10 -7.68
CA LYS A 405 12.59 28.46 -8.95
C LYS A 405 13.53 27.30 -9.31
N GLU A 406 14.84 27.48 -9.16
CA GLU A 406 15.83 26.44 -9.43
C GLU A 406 15.67 25.28 -8.45
N ILE A 407 15.47 25.59 -7.17
CA ILE A 407 15.25 24.59 -6.14
C ILE A 407 13.98 23.78 -6.41
N ALA A 408 12.88 24.43 -6.81
CA ALA A 408 11.64 23.75 -7.16
C ALA A 408 11.82 22.78 -8.35
N GLU A 409 12.51 23.23 -9.41
CA GLU A 409 12.82 22.37 -10.56
C GLU A 409 13.65 21.14 -10.17
N ASP A 410 14.68 21.32 -9.35
CA ASP A 410 15.53 20.22 -8.88
C ASP A 410 14.75 19.25 -7.98
N MET A 411 13.91 19.76 -7.10
CA MET A 411 13.07 18.94 -6.24
C MET A 411 12.05 18.14 -7.04
N LEU A 412 11.39 18.72 -8.02
CA LEU A 412 10.47 17.98 -8.89
C LEU A 412 11.18 16.85 -9.68
N LYS A 413 12.42 17.06 -10.12
CA LYS A 413 13.23 16.01 -10.77
C LYS A 413 13.61 14.92 -9.77
N ARG A 414 14.09 15.31 -8.57
CA ARG A 414 14.50 14.38 -7.49
C ARG A 414 13.37 13.47 -7.05
N PHE A 415 12.12 13.95 -7.08
CA PHE A 415 10.91 13.21 -6.71
C PHE A 415 10.14 12.60 -7.90
N TRP A 416 10.71 12.63 -9.10
CA TRP A 416 10.08 12.08 -10.34
C TRP A 416 8.72 12.71 -10.67
N LEU A 417 8.49 13.95 -10.26
CA LEU A 417 7.23 14.68 -10.42
C LEU A 417 7.22 15.63 -11.64
N HIS A 418 8.36 15.78 -12.33
CA HIS A 418 8.49 16.75 -13.42
C HIS A 418 7.49 16.52 -14.56
N SER A 419 7.14 15.27 -14.88
CA SER A 419 6.19 14.94 -15.96
C SER A 419 4.74 15.30 -15.64
N ILE A 420 4.41 15.46 -14.36
CA ILE A 420 3.06 15.77 -13.88
C ILE A 420 2.96 17.20 -13.30
N ARG A 421 3.97 18.03 -13.54
CA ARG A 421 4.09 19.37 -12.95
C ARG A 421 2.89 20.30 -13.19
N ASP A 422 2.26 20.16 -14.35
CA ASP A 422 1.13 21.00 -14.78
C ASP A 422 -0.23 20.41 -14.41
N ARG A 423 -0.28 19.21 -13.77
CA ARG A 423 -1.51 18.57 -13.29
C ARG A 423 -1.96 19.18 -11.97
N HIS A 424 -3.28 19.13 -11.74
CA HIS A 424 -3.83 19.45 -10.43
C HIS A 424 -3.44 18.37 -9.41
N PRO A 425 -2.96 18.70 -8.19
CA PRO A 425 -2.50 17.70 -7.21
C PRO A 425 -3.56 16.66 -6.84
N HIS A 426 -4.85 17.05 -6.82
CA HIS A 426 -5.95 16.13 -6.54
C HIS A 426 -6.24 15.13 -7.67
N ASP A 427 -5.82 15.41 -8.89
CA ASP A 427 -5.96 14.50 -10.04
C ASP A 427 -4.80 13.50 -10.15
N CYS A 428 -3.79 13.66 -9.29
CA CYS A 428 -2.66 12.75 -9.21
C CYS A 428 -3.02 11.46 -8.45
N SER A 429 -2.35 10.36 -8.77
CA SER A 429 -2.48 9.10 -8.03
C SER A 429 -2.08 9.27 -6.56
N GLY A 430 -2.59 8.41 -5.67
CA GLY A 430 -2.27 8.49 -4.23
C GLY A 430 -0.76 8.44 -3.94
N GLY A 431 0.01 7.67 -4.71
CA GLY A 431 1.46 7.63 -4.61
C GLY A 431 2.13 8.92 -5.07
N GLU A 432 1.64 9.54 -6.16
CA GLU A 432 2.13 10.84 -6.63
C GLU A 432 1.81 11.94 -5.61
N GLN A 433 0.61 11.95 -5.05
CA GLN A 433 0.23 12.86 -3.96
C GLN A 433 1.16 12.74 -2.75
N GLN A 434 1.54 11.52 -2.38
CA GLN A 434 2.50 11.25 -1.31
C GLN A 434 3.88 11.85 -1.63
N LEU A 435 4.35 11.69 -2.87
CA LEU A 435 5.63 12.26 -3.31
C LEU A 435 5.59 13.79 -3.37
N ILE A 436 4.47 14.41 -3.77
CA ILE A 436 4.30 15.86 -3.76
C ILE A 436 4.40 16.40 -2.32
N ALA A 437 3.70 15.79 -1.37
CA ALA A 437 3.75 16.21 0.03
C ALA A 437 5.14 16.01 0.65
N LEU A 438 5.84 14.93 0.32
CA LEU A 438 7.23 14.72 0.73
C LEU A 438 8.17 15.78 0.14
N CYS A 439 8.02 16.08 -1.16
CA CYS A 439 8.79 17.09 -1.86
C CYS A 439 8.64 18.46 -1.17
N THR A 440 7.41 18.89 -0.89
CA THR A 440 7.13 20.18 -0.23
C THR A 440 7.64 20.21 1.22
N ALA A 441 7.49 19.13 1.98
CA ALA A 441 7.98 19.05 3.37
C ALA A 441 9.51 19.13 3.44
N LEU A 442 10.23 18.55 2.48
CA LEU A 442 11.69 18.52 2.45
C LEU A 442 12.34 19.82 1.95
N LEU A 443 11.58 20.72 1.32
CA LEU A 443 12.08 22.07 0.94
C LEU A 443 12.64 22.83 2.14
N SER A 444 12.09 22.67 3.34
CA SER A 444 12.59 23.34 4.55
C SER A 444 13.87 22.74 5.13
N LYS A 445 14.40 21.64 4.56
CA LYS A 445 15.55 20.87 5.09
C LYS A 445 15.39 20.59 6.60
N PRO A 446 14.34 19.87 7.01
CA PRO A 446 14.02 19.70 8.42
C PRO A 446 15.08 18.87 9.17
N ASN A 447 15.32 19.21 10.44
CA ASN A 447 16.16 18.38 11.34
C ASN A 447 15.45 17.10 11.79
N LEU A 448 14.11 17.16 11.85
CA LEU A 448 13.22 16.05 12.22
C LEU A 448 12.14 15.89 11.14
N LEU A 449 12.07 14.71 10.56
CA LEU A 449 11.06 14.36 9.56
C LEU A 449 10.10 13.32 10.15
N LEU A 450 8.84 13.67 10.26
CA LEU A 450 7.76 12.83 10.78
C LEU A 450 6.87 12.39 9.62
N LEU A 451 6.75 11.08 9.41
CA LEU A 451 6.10 10.50 8.24
C LEU A 451 5.02 9.51 8.66
N ASP A 452 3.81 9.70 8.17
CA ASP A 452 2.70 8.77 8.39
C ASP A 452 2.40 7.99 7.12
N GLU A 453 2.76 6.71 7.10
CA GLU A 453 2.61 5.78 5.97
C GLU A 453 3.22 6.28 4.64
N PRO A 454 4.50 6.71 4.60
CA PRO A 454 5.08 7.37 3.43
C PRO A 454 5.23 6.46 2.19
N THR A 455 5.16 5.15 2.36
CA THR A 455 5.26 4.15 1.27
C THR A 455 3.91 3.75 0.69
N LYS A 456 2.80 4.29 1.25
CA LYS A 456 1.44 3.95 0.82
C LYS A 456 1.18 4.39 -0.63
N GLY A 457 0.63 3.47 -1.44
CA GLY A 457 0.32 3.75 -2.86
C GLY A 457 1.53 3.87 -3.78
N LEU A 458 2.75 3.64 -3.27
CA LEU A 458 3.96 3.58 -4.09
C LEU A 458 4.16 2.16 -4.61
N ASP A 459 4.58 2.07 -5.86
CA ASP A 459 5.04 0.82 -6.45
C ASP A 459 6.43 0.41 -5.87
N PRO A 460 6.84 -0.85 -6.04
CA PRO A 460 8.08 -1.35 -5.46
C PRO A 460 9.34 -0.57 -5.89
N GLU A 461 9.41 -0.12 -7.15
CA GLU A 461 10.54 0.66 -7.66
C GLU A 461 10.64 2.03 -6.96
N LYS A 462 9.52 2.75 -6.84
CA LYS A 462 9.47 4.03 -6.13
C LYS A 462 9.76 3.87 -4.64
N LYS A 463 9.33 2.77 -4.01
CA LYS A 463 9.69 2.46 -2.63
C LYS A 463 11.19 2.28 -2.44
N GLU A 464 11.87 1.54 -3.32
CA GLU A 464 13.32 1.38 -3.24
C GLU A 464 14.04 2.72 -3.39
N LYS A 465 13.66 3.52 -4.37
CA LYS A 465 14.22 4.89 -4.58
C LYS A 465 13.97 5.79 -3.37
N LEU A 466 12.78 5.72 -2.76
CA LEU A 466 12.45 6.49 -1.56
C LEU A 466 13.29 6.04 -0.35
N GLY A 467 13.50 4.74 -0.19
CA GLY A 467 14.36 4.20 0.86
C GLY A 467 15.79 4.74 0.78
N VAL A 468 16.38 4.75 -0.43
CA VAL A 468 17.71 5.33 -0.68
C VAL A 468 17.72 6.83 -0.37
N LEU A 469 16.71 7.57 -0.82
CA LEU A 469 16.58 9.01 -0.54
C LEU A 469 16.55 9.31 0.98
N PHE A 470 15.80 8.53 1.74
CA PHE A 470 15.74 8.72 3.20
C PHE A 470 17.06 8.37 3.89
N GLN A 471 17.81 7.38 3.40
CA GLN A 471 19.16 7.10 3.89
C GLN A 471 20.15 8.24 3.57
N GLU A 472 20.01 8.90 2.43
CA GLU A 472 20.82 10.09 2.10
C GLU A 472 20.50 11.24 3.07
N LEU A 473 19.23 11.55 3.29
CA LEU A 473 18.79 12.59 4.25
C LEU A 473 19.28 12.29 5.67
N GLN A 474 19.26 11.03 6.07
CA GLN A 474 19.78 10.60 7.37
C GLN A 474 21.28 10.83 7.48
N LYS A 475 22.06 10.51 6.44
CA LYS A 475 23.51 10.77 6.39
C LYS A 475 23.82 12.28 6.46
N GLU A 476 22.93 13.11 5.94
CA GLU A 476 22.98 14.57 6.05
C GLU A 476 22.60 15.08 7.44
N GLY A 477 22.19 14.21 8.38
CA GLY A 477 21.88 14.53 9.77
C GLY A 477 20.39 14.67 10.09
N THR A 478 19.50 14.42 9.14
CA THR A 478 18.04 14.42 9.38
C THR A 478 17.65 13.22 10.24
N THR A 479 16.89 13.46 11.31
CA THR A 479 16.26 12.40 12.11
C THR A 479 14.91 12.06 11.49
N ILE A 480 14.61 10.78 11.31
CA ILE A 480 13.34 10.35 10.68
C ILE A 480 12.54 9.48 11.65
N VAL A 481 11.26 9.80 11.82
CA VAL A 481 10.29 8.96 12.55
C VAL A 481 9.16 8.63 11.60
N MET A 482 8.98 7.36 11.30
CA MET A 482 8.03 6.87 10.32
C MET A 482 7.02 5.92 10.96
N ALA A 483 5.73 6.26 10.94
CA ALA A 483 4.70 5.27 11.20
C ALA A 483 4.48 4.43 9.93
N THR A 484 4.52 3.11 10.04
CA THR A 484 4.31 2.24 8.89
C THR A 484 3.79 0.86 9.28
N HIS A 485 3.07 0.24 8.35
CA HIS A 485 2.74 -1.18 8.34
C HIS A 485 3.55 -1.97 7.30
N ASP A 486 4.39 -1.30 6.50
CA ASP A 486 5.28 -1.93 5.53
C ASP A 486 6.52 -2.52 6.23
N ILE A 487 6.35 -3.77 6.68
CA ILE A 487 7.37 -4.49 7.46
C ILE A 487 8.64 -4.74 6.64
N GLU A 488 8.49 -5.09 5.35
CA GLU A 488 9.62 -5.36 4.46
C GLU A 488 10.47 -4.10 4.25
N PHE A 489 9.82 -2.95 4.05
CA PHE A 489 10.50 -1.66 3.93
C PHE A 489 11.21 -1.26 5.24
N ALA A 490 10.52 -1.39 6.37
CA ALA A 490 11.12 -1.08 7.67
C ALA A 490 12.32 -1.98 7.97
N ALA A 491 12.20 -3.29 7.75
CA ALA A 491 13.29 -4.24 7.96
C ALA A 491 14.55 -3.95 7.13
N LYS A 492 14.36 -3.41 5.90
CA LYS A 492 15.47 -3.12 4.97
C LYS A 492 16.20 -1.81 5.27
N TYR A 493 15.49 -0.76 5.72
CA TYR A 493 16.02 0.59 5.67
C TYR A 493 16.21 1.28 7.02
N VAL A 494 15.42 0.94 8.08
CA VAL A 494 15.46 1.70 9.33
C VAL A 494 16.56 1.22 10.28
N ASP A 495 16.95 2.07 11.23
CA ASP A 495 17.92 1.72 12.27
C ASP A 495 17.27 1.19 13.54
N HIS A 496 16.00 1.56 13.75
CA HIS A 496 15.30 1.33 15.01
C HIS A 496 13.81 1.09 14.78
N CYS A 497 13.23 0.17 15.54
CA CYS A 497 11.81 -0.16 15.48
C CYS A 497 11.17 -0.08 16.85
N MET A 498 10.00 0.56 16.93
CA MET A 498 9.16 0.62 18.12
C MET A 498 7.80 0.02 17.82
N MET A 499 7.30 -0.90 18.64
CA MET A 499 5.95 -1.44 18.51
C MET A 499 4.99 -0.69 19.43
N LEU A 500 3.97 -0.09 18.83
CA LEU A 500 2.88 0.56 19.55
C LEU A 500 1.70 -0.40 19.70
N PHE A 501 1.30 -0.67 20.93
CA PHE A 501 0.17 -1.52 21.25
C PHE A 501 -0.60 -0.94 22.45
N ASP A 502 -1.93 -0.88 22.35
CA ASP A 502 -2.84 -0.32 23.36
C ASP A 502 -2.38 1.04 23.94
N GLY A 503 -1.87 1.91 23.08
CA GLY A 503 -1.43 3.26 23.44
C GLY A 503 -0.06 3.35 24.13
N ASN A 504 0.71 2.26 24.19
CA ASN A 504 2.05 2.18 24.77
C ASN A 504 3.07 1.58 23.80
N VAL A 505 4.36 1.89 24.02
CA VAL A 505 5.48 1.21 23.37
C VAL A 505 5.80 -0.06 24.17
N ILE A 506 5.61 -1.22 23.53
CA ILE A 506 5.83 -2.53 24.17
C ILE A 506 7.16 -3.17 23.73
N MET A 507 7.74 -2.71 22.66
CA MET A 507 9.01 -3.20 22.11
C MET A 507 9.77 -2.04 21.47
N ASP A 508 11.07 -1.97 21.71
CA ASP A 508 11.96 -0.90 21.29
C ASP A 508 13.36 -1.49 21.07
N ASP A 509 13.75 -1.73 19.80
CA ASP A 509 14.99 -2.44 19.47
C ASP A 509 15.43 -2.17 18.02
N THR A 510 16.62 -2.69 17.67
CA THR A 510 17.11 -2.71 16.29
C THR A 510 16.21 -3.61 15.40
N PRO A 511 16.12 -3.35 14.08
CA PRO A 511 15.28 -4.15 13.18
C PRO A 511 15.58 -5.65 13.24
N LYS A 512 16.85 -6.02 13.26
CA LYS A 512 17.26 -7.44 13.31
C LYS A 512 16.68 -8.14 14.53
N LYS A 513 16.79 -7.56 15.70
CA LYS A 513 16.25 -8.14 16.93
C LYS A 513 14.74 -8.01 16.98
N PHE A 514 14.20 -6.82 16.65
CA PHE A 514 12.77 -6.57 16.63
C PHE A 514 11.99 -7.59 15.76
N PHE A 515 12.39 -7.79 14.51
CA PHE A 515 11.66 -8.66 13.60
C PHE A 515 11.96 -10.16 13.82
N SER A 516 13.14 -10.51 14.35
CA SER A 516 13.49 -11.90 14.66
C SER A 516 12.76 -12.44 15.89
N ASP A 517 12.56 -11.61 16.90
CA ASP A 517 11.85 -11.98 18.14
C ASP A 517 10.32 -12.04 17.94
N ASN A 518 9.80 -11.43 16.85
CA ASN A 518 8.39 -11.44 16.54
C ASN A 518 7.99 -12.66 15.67
N PHE A 519 6.85 -13.27 15.98
CA PHE A 519 6.31 -14.36 15.19
C PHE A 519 5.38 -13.87 14.07
N PHE A 520 4.54 -12.87 14.35
CA PHE A 520 3.54 -12.34 13.42
C PHE A 520 4.03 -11.08 12.69
N TYR A 521 4.77 -10.21 13.37
CA TYR A 521 5.33 -8.97 12.80
C TYR A 521 6.78 -9.20 12.39
N THR A 522 6.98 -9.96 11.30
CA THR A 522 8.29 -10.22 10.71
C THR A 522 8.18 -10.37 9.20
N THR A 523 9.31 -10.29 8.50
CA THR A 523 9.39 -10.38 7.04
C THR A 523 9.07 -11.77 6.51
N SER A 524 8.73 -11.88 5.22
CA SER A 524 8.51 -13.14 4.52
C SER A 524 9.78 -14.03 4.56
N ILE A 525 10.94 -13.42 4.38
CA ILE A 525 12.25 -14.08 4.43
C ILE A 525 12.52 -14.62 5.84
N ASN A 526 12.32 -13.83 6.89
CA ASN A 526 12.54 -14.31 8.24
C ASN A 526 11.61 -15.49 8.58
N ARG A 527 10.32 -15.42 8.22
CA ARG A 527 9.40 -16.58 8.38
C ARG A 527 9.88 -17.82 7.64
N PHE A 528 10.49 -17.63 6.48
CA PHE A 528 11.00 -18.73 5.65
C PHE A 528 12.20 -19.41 6.31
N ILE A 529 13.23 -18.66 6.76
CA ILE A 529 14.54 -19.23 7.11
C ILE A 529 14.99 -19.00 8.57
N ARG A 530 14.09 -18.51 9.45
CA ARG A 530 14.45 -18.16 10.84
C ARG A 530 15.06 -19.28 11.69
N LYS A 531 14.83 -20.54 11.31
CA LYS A 531 15.43 -21.71 11.99
C LYS A 531 16.92 -21.83 11.70
N GLN A 532 17.32 -21.48 10.49
CA GLN A 532 18.70 -21.55 10.00
C GLN A 532 19.43 -20.21 10.18
N LEU A 533 18.77 -19.10 9.84
CA LEU A 533 19.28 -17.74 9.91
C LEU A 533 18.29 -16.82 10.68
N PRO A 534 18.30 -16.83 12.01
CA PRO A 534 17.32 -16.11 12.83
C PRO A 534 17.24 -14.60 12.54
N TYR A 535 18.37 -13.98 12.19
CA TYR A 535 18.51 -12.54 11.98
C TYR A 535 18.46 -12.10 10.52
N ALA A 536 18.23 -13.01 9.58
CA ALA A 536 18.02 -12.67 8.18
C ALA A 536 16.60 -12.10 7.99
N LEU A 537 16.50 -10.88 7.46
CA LEU A 537 15.26 -10.16 7.27
C LEU A 537 14.93 -9.94 5.79
N THR A 538 15.95 -9.87 4.94
CA THR A 538 15.84 -9.62 3.51
C THR A 538 16.45 -10.76 2.70
N TRP A 539 16.11 -10.85 1.42
CA TRP A 539 16.73 -11.83 0.53
C TRP A 539 18.25 -11.60 0.43
N GLU A 540 18.71 -10.34 0.50
CA GLU A 540 20.11 -9.98 0.48
C GLU A 540 20.88 -10.53 1.70
N ASP A 541 20.24 -10.54 2.88
CA ASP A 541 20.85 -11.12 4.10
C ASP A 541 21.10 -12.62 3.92
N VAL A 542 20.12 -13.33 3.35
CA VAL A 542 20.26 -14.78 3.08
C VAL A 542 21.31 -15.04 2.02
N TYR A 543 21.26 -14.31 0.90
CA TYR A 543 22.20 -14.50 -0.21
C TYR A 543 23.65 -14.23 0.18
N LYS A 544 23.91 -13.23 1.04
CA LYS A 544 25.25 -12.95 1.59
C LYS A 544 25.74 -14.04 2.52
N SER A 545 24.86 -14.61 3.34
CA SER A 545 25.20 -15.67 4.31
C SER A 545 25.34 -17.04 3.65
N CYS A 546 24.61 -17.28 2.57
CA CYS A 546 24.57 -18.54 1.82
C CYS A 546 24.55 -18.25 0.31
N PRO A 547 25.71 -17.87 -0.28
CA PRO A 547 25.82 -17.73 -1.72
C PRO A 547 25.90 -19.13 -2.35
N ASN A 548 24.88 -19.55 -3.08
CA ASN A 548 24.75 -20.79 -3.86
C ASN A 548 24.50 -22.11 -3.10
N ASP A 549 23.55 -22.86 -3.61
CA ASP A 549 23.30 -24.34 -3.59
C ASP A 549 23.38 -25.12 -2.25
N ILE A 550 23.96 -24.59 -1.19
CA ILE A 550 24.12 -25.29 0.10
C ILE A 550 22.76 -25.53 0.78
N LEU A 551 21.75 -24.75 0.43
CA LEU A 551 20.41 -24.78 1.04
C LEU A 551 19.41 -25.70 0.35
N LEU A 552 19.73 -26.11 -0.89
CA LEU A 552 18.76 -26.80 -1.75
C LEU A 552 18.96 -28.32 -1.71
N SER A 553 17.84 -29.05 -1.61
CA SER A 553 17.77 -30.52 -1.61
C SER A 553 17.93 -31.14 -2.99
#